data_30a6830d5477db7bc55d946a0a997e39
#
_entry.id   30a6830d5477db7bc55d946a0a997e39
#
_cell.length_a   1.000
_cell.length_b   1.000
_cell.length_c   1.000
_cell.angle_alpha   90.00
_cell.angle_beta   90.00
_cell.angle_gamma   90.00
#
_symmetry.space_group_name_H-M   'P 1'
#
loop_
_entity.id
_entity.type
_entity.pdbx_description
1 polymer ?
#
loop_
_entity_poly.entity_id
_entity_poly.type
_entity_poly.pdbx_seq_one_letter_code
_entity_poly.pdbx_strand_id
1 'polypeptide(L)'
;MRGRWLALCCLAILALSACSFQNSNEREADRITHAVMDNNLKPVQGDIAKGISITRVKVAQWSDELNAQGKLLSVKETTANCDPGWHCFNVKFEKRNYVERMRFDEHGKVVDWNFHIAPAAQ
;
A
#
# COMPACT_ATOMS: atom_id res chain seq x y z
N MET A 1 -54.17 33.71 13.24
CA MET A 1 -52.75 33.62 13.53
C MET A 1 -52.18 32.34 12.92
N ARG A 2 -51.48 32.49 11.86
CA ARG A 2 -50.96 31.31 11.13
C ARG A 2 -49.46 31.24 11.30
N GLY A 3 -49.03 30.34 12.16
CA GLY A 3 -47.62 30.05 12.31
C GLY A 3 -47.12 29.31 11.07
N ARG A 4 -46.31 29.98 10.27
CA ARG A 4 -45.61 29.34 9.16
C ARG A 4 -44.38 28.63 9.74
N TRP A 5 -44.50 27.34 9.89
CA TRP A 5 -43.34 26.50 10.16
C TRP A 5 -42.55 26.39 8.88
N LEU A 6 -41.52 27.20 8.79
CA LEU A 6 -40.47 26.98 7.81
C LEU A 6 -39.68 25.74 8.27
N ALA A 7 -40.00 24.63 7.67
CA ALA A 7 -39.15 23.45 7.77
C ALA A 7 -37.84 23.80 7.08
N LEU A 8 -36.84 24.14 7.88
CA LEU A 8 -35.48 24.15 7.43
C LEU A 8 -35.10 22.67 7.15
N CYS A 9 -35.20 22.28 5.90
CA CYS A 9 -34.50 21.09 5.42
C CYS A 9 -33.02 21.38 5.52
N CYS A 10 -32.40 20.99 6.63
CA CYS A 10 -30.97 20.79 6.66
C CYS A 10 -30.65 19.66 5.68
N LEU A 11 -30.36 20.03 4.44
CA LEU A 11 -29.62 19.16 3.55
C LEU A 11 -28.25 18.94 4.21
N ALA A 12 -28.16 17.88 5.00
CA ALA A 12 -26.89 17.32 5.34
C ALA A 12 -26.31 16.79 4.02
N ILE A 13 -25.52 17.62 3.37
CA ILE A 13 -24.64 17.16 2.32
C ILE A 13 -23.65 16.26 3.05
N LEU A 14 -23.97 14.97 3.08
CA LEU A 14 -22.98 13.95 3.33
C LEU A 14 -21.95 14.09 2.20
N ALA A 15 -20.94 14.89 2.46
CA ALA A 15 -19.72 14.80 1.69
C ALA A 15 -19.23 13.37 1.88
N LEU A 16 -19.62 12.50 0.98
CA LEU A 16 -18.95 11.25 0.76
C LEU A 16 -17.55 11.62 0.30
N SER A 17 -16.69 11.92 1.29
CA SER A 17 -15.27 11.86 1.01
C SER A 17 -15.06 10.45 0.46
N ALA A 18 -14.74 10.38 -0.81
CA ALA A 18 -14.30 9.15 -1.44
C ALA A 18 -12.95 8.80 -0.80
N CYS A 19 -12.99 8.31 0.45
CA CYS A 19 -11.91 7.53 0.99
C CYS A 19 -11.81 6.34 0.06
N SER A 20 -10.78 6.33 -0.80
CA SER A 20 -10.41 5.13 -1.52
C SER A 20 -10.06 4.11 -0.45
N PHE A 21 -11.01 3.22 -0.16
CA PHE A 21 -10.79 2.13 0.78
C PHE A 21 -9.72 1.23 0.21
N GLN A 22 -8.53 1.27 0.80
CA GLN A 22 -7.53 0.26 0.54
C GLN A 22 -8.10 -1.10 0.98
N ASN A 23 -7.96 -2.12 0.14
CA ASN A 23 -8.26 -3.48 0.56
C ASN A 23 -7.19 -3.97 1.55
N SER A 24 -7.40 -5.13 2.17
CA SER A 24 -6.49 -5.66 3.18
C SER A 24 -5.06 -5.88 2.66
N ASN A 25 -4.94 -6.32 1.40
CA ASN A 25 -3.64 -6.54 0.76
C ASN A 25 -2.92 -5.21 0.47
N GLU A 26 -3.64 -4.19 0.04
CA GLU A 26 -3.06 -2.85 -0.15
C GLU A 26 -2.57 -2.26 1.15
N ARG A 27 -3.33 -2.41 2.24
CA ARG A 27 -2.89 -1.96 3.57
C ARG A 27 -1.63 -2.66 4.03
N GLU A 28 -1.54 -3.97 3.77
CA GLU A 28 -0.34 -4.73 4.10
C GLU A 28 0.86 -4.27 3.28
N ALA A 29 0.68 -4.09 1.97
CA ALA A 29 1.72 -3.57 1.09
C ALA A 29 2.18 -2.17 1.51
N ASP A 30 1.24 -1.30 1.86
CA ASP A 30 1.53 0.05 2.36
C ASP A 30 2.34 0.02 3.67
N ARG A 31 1.94 -0.81 4.62
CA ARG A 31 2.65 -0.99 5.89
C ARG A 31 4.08 -1.50 5.70
N ILE A 32 4.25 -2.50 4.83
CA ILE A 32 5.58 -3.05 4.54
C ILE A 32 6.44 -2.01 3.81
N THR A 33 5.88 -1.27 2.86
CA THR A 33 6.60 -0.19 2.17
C THR A 33 7.11 0.86 3.15
N HIS A 34 6.28 1.31 4.08
CA HIS A 34 6.70 2.25 5.13
C HIS A 34 7.78 1.67 6.04
N ALA A 35 7.63 0.42 6.46
CA ALA A 35 8.63 -0.25 7.30
C ALA A 35 9.99 -0.37 6.60
N VAL A 36 9.98 -0.66 5.30
CA VAL A 36 11.20 -0.70 4.48
C VAL A 36 11.81 0.69 4.34
N MET A 37 11.01 1.72 4.06
CA MET A 37 11.49 3.10 3.99
C MET A 37 12.12 3.56 5.30
N ASP A 38 11.56 3.14 6.42
CA ASP A 38 12.09 3.42 7.77
C ASP A 38 13.29 2.53 8.14
N ASN A 39 13.68 1.62 7.26
CA ASN A 39 14.71 0.60 7.52
C ASN A 39 14.44 -0.16 8.83
N ASN A 40 13.18 -0.48 9.10
CA ASN A 40 12.74 -1.12 10.33
C ASN A 40 11.53 -2.02 10.10
N LEU A 41 11.76 -3.32 10.03
CA LEU A 41 10.68 -4.31 9.83
C LEU A 41 9.94 -4.70 11.12
N LYS A 42 10.34 -4.21 12.29
CA LYS A 42 9.70 -4.59 13.56
C LYS A 42 8.17 -4.39 13.56
N PRO A 43 7.62 -3.28 13.03
CA PRO A 43 6.17 -3.08 13.03
C PRO A 43 5.39 -4.10 12.22
N VAL A 44 6.02 -4.76 11.23
CA VAL A 44 5.39 -5.73 10.33
C VAL A 44 5.94 -7.14 10.52
N GLN A 45 6.82 -7.36 11.47
CA GLN A 45 7.46 -8.65 11.68
C GLN A 45 6.46 -9.80 11.94
N GLY A 46 5.35 -9.51 12.61
CA GLY A 46 4.28 -10.46 12.84
C GLY A 46 3.49 -10.85 11.58
N ASP A 47 3.61 -10.07 10.51
CA ASP A 47 2.92 -10.30 9.25
C ASP A 47 3.78 -11.13 8.27
N ILE A 48 5.04 -11.34 8.60
CA ILE A 48 5.99 -12.10 7.79
C ILE A 48 6.09 -13.52 8.35
N ALA A 49 6.01 -14.52 7.47
CA ALA A 49 6.11 -15.91 7.87
C ALA A 49 7.49 -16.21 8.48
N LYS A 50 7.53 -17.10 9.46
CA LYS A 50 8.79 -17.55 10.06
C LYS A 50 9.64 -18.28 9.03
N GLY A 51 10.96 -18.06 9.09
CA GLY A 51 11.91 -18.69 8.19
C GLY A 51 12.09 -17.99 6.83
N ILE A 52 11.39 -16.89 6.61
CA ILE A 52 11.59 -16.06 5.41
C ILE A 52 12.81 -15.17 5.62
N SER A 53 13.75 -15.27 4.70
CA SER A 53 15.01 -14.54 4.76
C SER A 53 14.90 -13.18 4.06
N ILE A 54 14.31 -12.20 4.74
CA ILE A 54 14.45 -10.80 4.35
C ILE A 54 15.65 -10.26 5.12
N THR A 55 16.79 -10.15 4.45
CA THR A 55 18.02 -9.72 5.11
C THR A 55 18.00 -8.22 5.44
N ARG A 56 18.70 -7.83 6.50
CA ARG A 56 18.90 -6.41 6.83
C ARG A 56 19.55 -5.62 5.70
N VAL A 57 20.46 -6.25 4.98
CA VAL A 57 21.13 -5.63 3.83
C VAL A 57 20.13 -5.32 2.73
N LYS A 58 19.25 -6.26 2.40
CA LYS A 58 18.18 -6.05 1.39
C LYS A 58 17.24 -4.92 1.80
N VAL A 59 16.82 -4.88 3.06
CA VAL A 59 15.95 -3.82 3.58
C VAL A 59 16.65 -2.46 3.52
N ALA A 60 17.91 -2.38 3.93
CA ALA A 60 18.68 -1.14 3.88
C ALA A 60 18.86 -0.63 2.45
N GLN A 61 19.15 -1.52 1.48
CA GLN A 61 19.26 -1.16 0.08
C GLN A 61 17.95 -0.59 -0.47
N TRP A 62 16.82 -1.24 -0.19
CA TRP A 62 15.52 -0.73 -0.60
C TRP A 62 15.12 0.54 0.13
N SER A 63 15.49 0.68 1.41
CA SER A 63 15.27 1.92 2.16
C SER A 63 15.96 3.12 1.47
N ASP A 64 17.23 2.97 1.12
CA ASP A 64 17.98 4.02 0.40
C ASP A 64 17.36 4.30 -0.98
N GLU A 65 17.05 3.24 -1.74
CA GLU A 65 16.46 3.36 -3.08
C GLU A 65 15.13 4.09 -3.05
N LEU A 66 14.20 3.66 -2.19
CA LEU A 66 12.84 4.23 -2.13
C LEU A 66 12.84 5.66 -1.58
N ASN A 67 13.63 5.93 -0.55
CA ASN A 67 13.72 7.29 0.01
C ASN A 67 14.31 8.29 -0.98
N ALA A 68 15.18 7.86 -1.89
CA ALA A 68 15.71 8.72 -2.96
C ALA A 68 14.63 9.18 -3.95
N GLN A 69 13.46 8.53 -3.97
CA GLN A 69 12.37 8.85 -4.91
C GLN A 69 11.39 9.90 -4.38
N GLY A 70 11.61 10.43 -3.20
CA GLY A 70 10.72 11.39 -2.56
C GLY A 70 9.59 10.73 -1.80
N LYS A 71 8.46 11.42 -1.67
CA LYS A 71 7.33 10.93 -0.89
C LYS A 71 6.61 9.77 -1.56
N LEU A 72 6.15 8.81 -0.75
CA LEU A 72 5.20 7.79 -1.16
C LEU A 72 3.83 8.45 -1.38
N LEU A 73 3.28 8.33 -2.57
CA LEU A 73 2.02 8.95 -2.94
C LEU A 73 0.84 7.98 -2.92
N SER A 74 1.05 6.72 -3.34
CA SER A 74 -0.01 5.72 -3.34
C SER A 74 0.53 4.30 -3.43
N VAL A 75 -0.26 3.36 -2.90
CA VAL A 75 -0.08 1.92 -3.08
C VAL A 75 -1.42 1.37 -3.54
N LYS A 76 -1.48 0.80 -4.74
CA LYS A 76 -2.69 0.29 -5.38
C LYS A 76 -2.48 -1.10 -5.93
N GLU A 77 -3.33 -2.04 -5.54
CA GLU A 77 -3.29 -3.39 -6.10
C GLU A 77 -3.63 -3.36 -7.60
N THR A 78 -2.93 -4.18 -8.36
CA THR A 78 -3.14 -4.34 -9.80
C THR A 78 -3.06 -5.81 -10.18
N THR A 79 -3.84 -6.20 -11.17
CA THR A 79 -3.76 -7.53 -11.80
C THR A 79 -2.95 -7.49 -13.10
N ALA A 80 -2.64 -6.29 -13.60
CA ALA A 80 -1.89 -6.12 -14.84
C ALA A 80 -0.46 -6.65 -14.68
N ASN A 81 -0.06 -7.57 -15.55
CA ASN A 81 1.27 -8.21 -15.55
C ASN A 81 1.64 -8.85 -14.21
N CYS A 82 0.62 -9.34 -13.49
CA CYS A 82 0.80 -10.03 -12.22
C CYS A 82 0.65 -11.54 -12.42
N ASP A 83 1.71 -12.29 -12.10
CA ASP A 83 1.73 -13.74 -12.26
C ASP A 83 0.72 -14.41 -11.31
N PRO A 84 0.15 -15.58 -11.70
CA PRO A 84 -0.73 -16.33 -10.81
C PRO A 84 -0.08 -16.63 -9.46
N GLY A 85 -0.85 -16.48 -8.39
CA GLY A 85 -0.38 -16.70 -7.01
C GLY A 85 0.36 -15.52 -6.39
N TRP A 86 0.62 -14.47 -7.16
CA TRP A 86 1.20 -13.23 -6.65
C TRP A 86 0.13 -12.15 -6.46
N HIS A 87 0.36 -11.29 -5.51
CA HIS A 87 -0.33 -10.01 -5.37
C HIS A 87 0.64 -8.91 -5.77
N CYS A 88 0.23 -8.06 -6.70
CA CYS A 88 1.05 -7.00 -7.25
C CYS A 88 0.46 -5.64 -6.93
N PHE A 89 1.32 -4.68 -6.62
CA PHE A 89 0.92 -3.33 -6.21
C PHE A 89 1.73 -2.30 -6.98
N ASN A 90 1.03 -1.33 -7.55
CA ASN A 90 1.67 -0.14 -8.08
C ASN A 90 1.99 0.80 -6.92
N VAL A 91 3.26 1.06 -6.70
CA VAL A 91 3.76 1.92 -5.64
C VAL A 91 4.30 3.18 -6.28
N LYS A 92 3.60 4.28 -6.04
CA LYS A 92 3.92 5.57 -6.67
C LYS A 92 4.65 6.47 -5.70
N PHE A 93 5.84 6.93 -6.12
CA PHE A 93 6.61 7.98 -5.46
C PHE A 93 6.62 9.25 -6.32
N GLU A 94 7.11 10.34 -5.76
CA GLU A 94 7.19 11.61 -6.49
C GLU A 94 8.04 11.52 -7.77
N LYS A 95 9.15 10.75 -7.74
CA LYS A 95 10.11 10.69 -8.85
C LYS A 95 10.00 9.44 -9.70
N ARG A 96 9.53 8.32 -9.15
CA ARG A 96 9.52 7.03 -9.84
C ARG A 96 8.43 6.13 -9.30
N ASN A 97 7.97 5.21 -10.13
CA ASN A 97 7.02 4.18 -9.76
C ASN A 97 7.71 2.82 -9.65
N TYR A 98 7.22 2.00 -8.72
CA TYR A 98 7.67 0.63 -8.51
C TYR A 98 6.48 -0.31 -8.57
N VAL A 99 6.76 -1.59 -8.80
CA VAL A 99 5.84 -2.68 -8.55
C VAL A 99 6.34 -3.46 -7.35
N GLU A 100 5.52 -3.56 -6.32
CA GLU A 100 5.75 -4.42 -5.18
C GLU A 100 4.98 -5.71 -5.38
N ARG A 101 5.61 -6.84 -5.15
CA ARG A 101 5.02 -8.16 -5.31
C ARG A 101 5.10 -8.93 -4.02
N MET A 102 4.00 -9.60 -3.67
CA MET A 102 3.91 -10.42 -2.46
C MET A 102 3.21 -11.74 -2.74
N ARG A 103 3.61 -12.77 -2.02
CA ARG A 103 2.82 -13.98 -1.84
C ARG A 103 2.52 -14.19 -0.38
N PHE A 104 1.34 -14.71 -0.10
CA PHE A 104 0.87 -15.00 1.24
C PHE A 104 0.68 -16.51 1.41
N ASP A 105 0.87 -17.00 2.62
CA ASP A 105 0.52 -18.36 2.98
C ASP A 105 -0.97 -18.48 3.35
N GLU A 106 -1.40 -19.68 3.73
CA GLU A 106 -2.77 -19.96 4.15
C GLU A 106 -3.21 -19.19 5.41
N HIS A 107 -2.25 -18.67 6.19
CA HIS A 107 -2.48 -17.85 7.38
C HIS A 107 -2.43 -16.34 7.09
N GLY A 108 -2.29 -15.96 5.84
CA GLY A 108 -2.17 -14.55 5.44
C GLY A 108 -0.81 -13.93 5.75
N LYS A 109 0.21 -14.74 6.03
CA LYS A 109 1.58 -14.27 6.28
C LYS A 109 2.34 -14.12 4.96
N VAL A 110 3.18 -13.11 4.87
CA VAL A 110 4.03 -12.88 3.71
C VAL A 110 5.12 -13.97 3.65
N VAL A 111 5.14 -14.72 2.57
CA VAL A 111 6.13 -15.79 2.31
C VAL A 111 7.13 -15.41 1.23
N ASP A 112 6.81 -14.39 0.44
CA ASP A 112 7.70 -13.87 -0.58
C ASP A 112 7.40 -12.40 -0.83
N TRP A 113 8.42 -11.60 -1.12
CA TRP A 113 8.28 -10.17 -1.25
C TRP A 113 9.44 -9.59 -2.06
N ASN A 114 9.15 -8.72 -3.01
CA ASN A 114 10.16 -7.95 -3.72
C ASN A 114 9.58 -6.65 -4.31
N PHE A 115 10.47 -5.73 -4.63
CA PHE A 115 10.19 -4.57 -5.48
C PHE A 115 10.94 -4.69 -6.80
N HIS A 116 10.38 -4.09 -7.85
CA HIS A 116 11.10 -3.80 -9.07
C HIS A 116 10.59 -2.48 -9.67
N ILE A 117 11.42 -1.86 -10.50
CA ILE A 117 11.06 -0.62 -11.15
C ILE A 117 9.89 -0.89 -12.10
N ALA A 118 8.84 -0.08 -12.00
CA ALA A 118 7.71 -0.20 -12.91
C ALA A 118 8.15 0.10 -14.35
N PRO A 119 7.61 -0.64 -15.36
CA PRO A 119 7.84 -0.29 -16.74
C PRO A 119 7.44 1.15 -17.01
N ALA A 120 8.20 1.83 -17.87
CA ALA A 120 7.82 3.17 -18.31
C ALA A 120 6.42 3.10 -18.93
N ALA A 121 5.55 4.07 -18.59
CA ALA A 121 4.27 4.20 -19.24
C ALA A 121 4.48 4.43 -20.73
N GLN A 122 3.92 3.54 -21.54
CA GLN A 122 3.90 3.70 -23.00
C GLN A 122 2.71 4.56 -23.41
#